data_6916619931c34079105a9fa7b1c591c5
#
_entry.id   6916619931c34079105a9fa7b1c591c5
#
_cell.length_a   1.000
_cell.length_b   1.000
_cell.length_c   1.000
_cell.angle_alpha   90.00
_cell.angle_beta   90.00
_cell.angle_gamma   90.00
#
_symmetry.space_group_name_H-M   'P 1'
#
loop_
_entity.id
_entity.type
_entity.pdbx_description
1 polymer ?
#
loop_
_entity_poly.entity_id
_entity_poly.type
_entity_poly.pdbx_seq_one_letter_code
_entity_poly.pdbx_strand_id
1 'polypeptide(L)'
;MARPIIRPGSARKPIGLALQGGGSWGAYTWGVLDALLASRSIRITQLSGTSAGAINAAIVASALANGSPAQARKALRSFWLSIAAPDAPEVVRTFFGPLERHWRNSMNDWLLASGLMSPYSATTLSMHPLREAIAATRAST
;
A
#
# COMPACT_ATOMS: atom_id res chain seq x y z
N MET A 1 49.05 17.35 -9.70
CA MET A 1 48.05 16.60 -8.92
C MET A 1 46.70 17.26 -9.17
N ALA A 2 45.84 16.61 -9.95
CA ALA A 2 44.47 17.11 -10.22
C ALA A 2 43.56 16.79 -9.04
N ARG A 3 42.92 17.79 -8.47
CA ARG A 3 41.89 17.62 -7.43
C ARG A 3 40.69 16.85 -8.03
N PRO A 4 40.18 15.81 -7.38
CA PRO A 4 38.97 15.14 -7.86
C PRO A 4 37.80 16.16 -7.84
N ILE A 5 37.17 16.34 -9.00
CA ILE A 5 35.93 17.10 -9.12
C ILE A 5 34.86 16.29 -8.39
N ILE A 6 34.57 16.66 -7.14
CA ILE A 6 33.41 16.15 -6.39
C ILE A 6 32.19 16.74 -7.10
N ARG A 7 31.54 15.94 -7.95
CA ARG A 7 30.21 16.27 -8.45
C ARG A 7 29.28 16.37 -7.22
N PRO A 8 28.64 17.53 -6.96
CA PRO A 8 27.65 17.61 -5.89
C PRO A 8 26.63 16.51 -6.18
N GLY A 9 26.38 15.62 -5.20
CA GLY A 9 25.42 14.55 -5.33
C GLY A 9 24.11 15.14 -5.82
N SER A 10 23.62 14.69 -6.97
CA SER A 10 22.39 15.24 -7.56
C SER A 10 21.28 15.12 -6.54
N ALA A 11 20.71 16.24 -6.13
CA ALA A 11 19.62 16.27 -5.18
C ALA A 11 18.50 15.35 -5.71
N ARG A 12 18.04 14.41 -4.87
CA ARG A 12 16.97 13.49 -5.26
C ARG A 12 15.76 14.30 -5.71
N LYS A 13 15.22 13.94 -6.88
CA LYS A 13 14.04 14.61 -7.44
C LYS A 13 12.83 14.36 -6.51
N PRO A 14 12.19 15.39 -5.98
CA PRO A 14 10.97 15.23 -5.18
C PRO A 14 9.81 14.86 -6.10
N ILE A 15 9.01 13.87 -5.66
CA ILE A 15 7.79 13.45 -6.37
C ILE A 15 6.62 13.30 -5.37
N GLY A 16 5.42 13.62 -5.86
CA GLY A 16 4.17 13.26 -5.24
C GLY A 16 3.57 12.04 -5.94
N LEU A 17 2.93 11.16 -5.19
CA LEU A 17 2.27 9.98 -5.70
C LEU A 17 0.79 9.97 -5.29
N ALA A 18 -0.08 9.70 -6.26
CA ALA A 18 -1.49 9.40 -6.05
C ALA A 18 -1.70 7.90 -6.35
N LEU A 19 -2.05 7.12 -5.33
CA LEU A 19 -2.14 5.67 -5.41
C LEU A 19 -3.60 5.26 -5.57
N GLN A 20 -3.89 4.62 -6.69
CA GLN A 20 -5.23 4.14 -6.99
C GLN A 20 -5.58 2.92 -6.14
N GLY A 21 -6.88 2.78 -5.81
CA GLY A 21 -7.46 1.59 -5.23
C GLY A 21 -7.60 0.46 -6.25
N GLY A 22 -8.14 -0.66 -5.82
CA GLY A 22 -8.39 -1.82 -6.69
C GLY A 22 -8.15 -3.18 -6.03
N GLY A 23 -8.30 -3.29 -4.73
CA GLY A 23 -8.15 -4.56 -4.00
C GLY A 23 -6.76 -5.16 -4.23
N SER A 24 -6.72 -6.38 -4.82
CA SER A 24 -5.48 -7.11 -5.13
C SER A 24 -4.51 -6.38 -6.06
N TRP A 25 -4.98 -5.42 -6.87
CA TRP A 25 -4.10 -4.56 -7.67
C TRP A 25 -3.18 -3.67 -6.83
N GLY A 26 -3.48 -3.51 -5.54
CA GLY A 26 -2.58 -2.89 -4.58
C GLY A 26 -1.22 -3.60 -4.47
N ALA A 27 -1.16 -4.91 -4.74
CA ALA A 27 0.10 -5.66 -4.82
C ALA A 27 0.96 -5.23 -6.02
N TYR A 28 0.34 -4.90 -7.16
CA TYR A 28 1.05 -4.31 -8.28
C TYR A 28 1.63 -2.93 -7.90
N THR A 29 0.81 -2.11 -7.25
CA THR A 29 1.25 -0.80 -6.72
C THR A 29 2.40 -0.95 -5.72
N TRP A 30 2.41 -1.99 -4.87
CA TRP A 30 3.54 -2.31 -4.02
C TRP A 30 4.82 -2.54 -4.83
N GLY A 31 4.78 -3.32 -5.92
CA GLY A 31 5.95 -3.53 -6.78
C GLY A 31 6.54 -2.23 -7.34
N VAL A 32 5.67 -1.30 -7.78
CA VAL A 32 6.08 0.03 -8.24
C VAL A 32 6.71 0.84 -7.11
N LEU A 33 6.07 0.86 -5.93
CA LEU A 33 6.59 1.56 -4.75
C LEU A 33 7.94 1.00 -4.30
N ASP A 34 8.12 -0.32 -4.36
CA ASP A 34 9.40 -0.97 -4.02
C ASP A 34 10.53 -0.46 -4.92
N ALA A 35 10.30 -0.36 -6.23
CA ALA A 35 11.26 0.17 -7.18
C ALA A 35 11.55 1.66 -6.95
N LEU A 36 10.52 2.47 -6.70
CA LEU A 36 10.68 3.91 -6.43
C LEU A 36 11.45 4.17 -5.12
N LEU A 37 11.15 3.40 -4.06
CA LEU A 37 11.83 3.49 -2.77
C LEU A 37 13.28 3.02 -2.83
N ALA A 38 13.61 2.10 -3.74
CA ALA A 38 14.98 1.66 -3.99
C ALA A 38 15.80 2.70 -4.78
N SER A 39 15.14 3.61 -5.48
CA SER A 39 15.80 4.61 -6.32
C SER A 39 16.61 5.61 -5.50
N ARG A 40 17.83 5.88 -5.94
CA ARG A 40 18.69 6.94 -5.37
C ARG A 40 18.41 8.32 -5.96
N SER A 41 17.66 8.38 -7.06
CA SER A 41 17.39 9.62 -7.80
C SER A 41 16.08 10.28 -7.38
N ILE A 42 15.22 9.57 -6.64
CA ILE A 42 13.86 9.99 -6.31
C ILE A 42 13.70 10.12 -4.79
N ARG A 43 12.90 11.11 -4.36
CA ARG A 43 12.42 11.25 -2.99
C ARG A 43 10.92 11.47 -2.99
N ILE A 44 10.18 10.54 -2.40
CA ILE A 44 8.73 10.67 -2.22
C ILE A 44 8.48 11.74 -1.14
N THR A 45 7.72 12.77 -1.49
CA THR A 45 7.43 13.92 -0.61
C THR A 45 5.95 14.05 -0.28
N GLN A 46 5.08 13.49 -1.12
CA GLN A 46 3.64 13.53 -0.95
C GLN A 46 3.05 12.18 -1.35
N LEU A 47 2.06 11.73 -0.58
CA LEU A 47 1.32 10.50 -0.83
C LEU A 47 -0.17 10.75 -0.63
N SER A 48 -0.96 10.34 -1.59
CA SER A 48 -2.40 10.19 -1.45
C SER A 48 -2.83 8.83 -2.00
N GLY A 49 -3.99 8.35 -1.61
CA GLY A 49 -4.47 7.06 -2.10
C GLY A 49 -5.90 6.77 -1.69
N THR A 50 -6.52 5.83 -2.39
CA THR A 50 -7.85 5.32 -2.11
C THR A 50 -7.81 3.80 -1.90
N SER A 51 -8.61 3.24 -0.99
CA SER A 51 -8.70 1.79 -0.74
C SER A 51 -7.31 1.17 -0.54
N ALA A 52 -6.96 0.11 -1.28
CA ALA A 52 -5.63 -0.52 -1.23
C ALA A 52 -4.47 0.47 -1.46
N GLY A 53 -4.68 1.49 -2.29
CA GLY A 53 -3.70 2.57 -2.47
C GLY A 53 -3.52 3.42 -1.21
N ALA A 54 -4.59 3.67 -0.45
CA ALA A 54 -4.50 4.36 0.84
C ALA A 54 -3.71 3.54 1.87
N ILE A 55 -3.89 2.22 1.88
CA ILE A 55 -3.13 1.32 2.75
C ILE A 55 -1.64 1.38 2.40
N ASN A 56 -1.29 1.24 1.13
CA ASN A 56 0.08 1.37 0.67
C ASN A 56 0.69 2.73 1.06
N ALA A 57 -0.08 3.83 0.85
CA ALA A 57 0.36 5.18 1.22
C ALA A 57 0.62 5.31 2.72
N ALA A 58 -0.28 4.78 3.56
CA ALA A 58 -0.14 4.83 5.01
C ALA A 58 1.09 4.05 5.51
N ILE A 59 1.32 2.85 4.98
CA ILE A 59 2.51 2.03 5.31
C ILE A 59 3.78 2.78 4.94
N VAL A 60 3.87 3.30 3.72
CA VAL A 60 5.05 4.04 3.25
C VAL A 60 5.26 5.31 4.06
N ALA A 61 4.21 6.10 4.29
CA ALA A 61 4.33 7.35 5.04
C ALA A 61 4.80 7.10 6.48
N SER A 62 4.21 6.10 7.16
CA SER A 62 4.59 5.72 8.53
C SER A 62 6.06 5.29 8.60
N ALA A 63 6.49 4.44 7.68
CA ALA A 63 7.87 3.93 7.67
C ALA A 63 8.89 5.01 7.29
N LEU A 64 8.54 5.96 6.42
CA LEU A 64 9.42 7.08 6.07
C LEU A 64 9.50 8.12 7.18
N ALA A 65 8.43 8.33 7.95
CA ALA A 65 8.41 9.28 9.05
C ALA A 65 9.33 8.86 10.22
N ASN A 66 9.43 7.55 10.48
CA ASN A 66 10.14 7.01 11.62
C ASN A 66 11.42 6.22 11.24
N GLY A 67 11.75 6.15 9.96
CA GLY A 67 12.83 5.28 9.51
C GLY A 67 13.36 5.62 8.11
N SER A 68 13.37 4.64 7.23
CA SER A 68 14.07 4.73 5.97
C SER A 68 13.28 4.11 4.80
N PRO A 69 13.64 4.40 3.54
CA PRO A 69 13.07 3.72 2.38
C PRO A 69 13.21 2.19 2.43
N ALA A 70 14.27 1.67 3.03
CA ALA A 70 14.46 0.22 3.19
C ALA A 70 13.43 -0.38 4.16
N GLN A 71 13.12 0.34 5.24
CA GLN A 71 12.07 -0.07 6.19
C GLN A 71 10.69 -0.01 5.54
N ALA A 72 10.40 1.02 4.73
CA ALA A 72 9.14 1.11 3.99
C ALA A 72 8.97 -0.08 3.03
N ARG A 73 10.01 -0.47 2.32
CA ARG A 73 10.01 -1.66 1.45
C ARG A 73 9.74 -2.95 2.23
N LYS A 74 10.40 -3.12 3.38
CA LYS A 74 10.20 -4.28 4.25
C LYS A 74 8.76 -4.33 4.77
N ALA A 75 8.21 -3.20 5.22
CA ALA A 75 6.85 -3.10 5.75
C ALA A 75 5.80 -3.44 4.68
N LEU A 76 5.92 -2.90 3.47
CA LEU A 76 5.05 -3.25 2.34
C LEU A 76 5.12 -4.75 2.02
N ARG A 77 6.32 -5.30 1.97
CA ARG A 77 6.51 -6.74 1.71
C ARG A 77 5.82 -7.59 2.78
N SER A 78 6.06 -7.30 4.05
CA SER A 78 5.42 -8.01 5.17
C SER A 78 3.90 -7.98 5.06
N PHE A 79 3.33 -6.80 4.82
CA PHE A 79 1.90 -6.61 4.69
C PHE A 79 1.32 -7.45 3.55
N TRP A 80 1.85 -7.35 2.34
CA TRP A 80 1.32 -8.07 1.18
C TRP A 80 1.50 -9.58 1.27
N LEU A 81 2.60 -10.05 1.88
CA LEU A 81 2.79 -11.48 2.13
C LEU A 81 1.81 -12.02 3.19
N SER A 82 1.48 -11.24 4.22
CA SER A 82 0.48 -11.66 5.21
C SER A 82 -0.92 -11.77 4.62
N ILE A 83 -1.25 -10.93 3.65
CA ILE A 83 -2.53 -11.01 2.92
C ILE A 83 -2.58 -12.22 1.98
N ALA A 84 -1.45 -12.55 1.35
CA ALA A 84 -1.34 -13.69 0.44
C ALA A 84 -1.23 -15.05 1.16
N ALA A 85 -1.08 -15.04 2.49
CA ALA A 85 -0.94 -16.28 3.26
C ALA A 85 -2.21 -17.15 3.17
N PRO A 86 -2.08 -18.49 3.13
CA PRO A 86 -3.23 -19.39 3.03
C PRO A 86 -4.21 -19.29 4.20
N ASP A 87 -3.73 -18.87 5.37
CA ASP A 87 -4.45 -18.67 6.61
C ASP A 87 -4.95 -17.24 6.81
N ALA A 88 -4.80 -16.39 5.79
CA ALA A 88 -5.31 -15.02 5.86
C ALA A 88 -6.82 -15.00 6.14
N PRO A 89 -7.32 -14.11 7.01
CA PRO A 89 -8.73 -14.02 7.35
C PRO A 89 -9.61 -13.87 6.11
N GLU A 90 -10.79 -14.50 6.13
CA GLU A 90 -11.70 -14.54 4.98
C GLU A 90 -12.08 -13.12 4.48
N VAL A 91 -12.26 -12.16 5.39
CA VAL A 91 -12.53 -10.77 5.03
C VAL A 91 -11.38 -10.16 4.21
N VAL A 92 -10.13 -10.50 4.54
CA VAL A 92 -8.94 -10.06 3.80
C VAL A 92 -8.91 -10.72 2.44
N ARG A 93 -9.18 -12.03 2.38
CA ARG A 93 -9.26 -12.81 1.13
C ARG A 93 -10.39 -12.31 0.22
N THR A 94 -11.52 -11.89 0.78
CA THR A 94 -12.63 -11.30 0.02
C THR A 94 -12.27 -9.94 -0.56
N PHE A 95 -11.58 -9.10 0.21
CA PHE A 95 -11.20 -7.75 -0.21
C PHE A 95 -10.03 -7.71 -1.19
N PHE A 96 -9.08 -8.63 -1.03
CA PHE A 96 -7.84 -8.72 -1.82
C PHE A 96 -7.73 -9.99 -2.67
N GLY A 97 -8.73 -10.87 -2.62
CA GLY A 97 -8.73 -12.15 -3.35
C GLY A 97 -8.69 -11.99 -4.86
N PRO A 98 -8.41 -13.07 -5.60
CA PRO A 98 -8.23 -13.01 -7.03
C PRO A 98 -9.49 -12.49 -7.74
N LEU A 99 -9.26 -11.47 -8.53
CA LEU A 99 -10.25 -10.69 -9.27
C LEU A 99 -11.10 -11.51 -10.25
N GLU A 100 -10.64 -12.72 -10.63
CA GLU A 100 -11.27 -13.51 -11.68
C GLU A 100 -12.68 -14.01 -11.34
N ARG A 101 -12.98 -14.29 -10.08
CA ARG A 101 -14.33 -14.68 -9.66
C ARG A 101 -15.27 -13.51 -9.45
N HIS A 102 -14.72 -12.34 -9.20
CA HIS A 102 -15.49 -11.14 -8.80
C HIS A 102 -15.82 -10.20 -9.96
N TRP A 103 -14.99 -10.18 -11.00
CA TRP A 103 -15.14 -9.24 -12.09
C TRP A 103 -16.45 -9.39 -12.87
N ARG A 104 -16.98 -10.61 -13.02
CA ARG A 104 -18.14 -10.87 -13.85
C ARG A 104 -19.49 -10.57 -13.18
N ASN A 105 -19.54 -10.61 -11.84
CA ASN A 105 -20.78 -10.34 -11.08
C ASN A 105 -20.70 -9.06 -10.23
N SER A 106 -19.52 -8.56 -9.94
CA SER A 106 -19.28 -7.60 -8.86
C SER A 106 -19.26 -6.14 -9.26
N MET A 107 -19.21 -5.77 -10.52
CA MET A 107 -19.32 -4.34 -10.86
C MET A 107 -20.72 -3.84 -10.52
N ASN A 108 -21.75 -4.62 -10.79
CA ASN A 108 -23.13 -4.30 -10.45
C ASN A 108 -23.38 -4.39 -8.93
N ASP A 109 -22.84 -5.41 -8.26
CA ASP A 109 -22.99 -5.60 -6.82
C ASP A 109 -22.20 -4.55 -6.03
N TRP A 110 -21.03 -4.13 -6.52
CA TRP A 110 -20.25 -3.07 -5.89
C TRP A 110 -20.89 -1.69 -6.07
N LEU A 111 -21.47 -1.38 -7.23
CA LEU A 111 -22.22 -0.17 -7.48
C LEU A 111 -23.51 -0.12 -6.63
N LEU A 112 -24.19 -1.25 -6.48
CA LEU A 112 -25.38 -1.39 -5.63
C LEU A 112 -25.00 -1.29 -4.14
N ALA A 113 -23.94 -1.96 -3.70
CA ALA A 113 -23.49 -1.91 -2.32
C ALA A 113 -22.90 -0.55 -1.93
N SER A 114 -22.18 0.12 -2.81
CA SER A 114 -21.64 1.46 -2.57
C SER A 114 -22.71 2.55 -2.54
N GLY A 115 -23.87 2.32 -3.21
CA GLY A 115 -25.02 3.23 -3.18
C GLY A 115 -26.02 2.97 -2.06
N LEU A 116 -26.07 1.76 -1.53
CA LEU A 116 -27.07 1.33 -0.53
C LEU A 116 -26.52 1.20 0.89
N MET A 117 -25.20 1.04 1.06
CA MET A 117 -24.58 0.98 2.38
C MET A 117 -23.89 2.31 2.70
N SER A 118 -24.51 3.06 3.59
CA SER A 118 -23.84 4.21 4.22
C SER A 118 -22.54 3.73 4.90
N PRO A 119 -21.43 4.50 4.80
CA PRO A 119 -20.20 4.20 5.55
C PRO A 119 -20.43 4.02 7.05
N TYR A 120 -21.53 4.60 7.56
CA TYR A 120 -21.93 4.52 8.97
C TYR A 120 -22.71 3.24 9.31
N SER A 121 -23.25 2.51 8.35
CA SER A 121 -23.90 1.21 8.59
C SER A 121 -22.93 0.02 8.51
N ALA A 122 -21.71 0.24 8.05
CA ALA A 122 -20.63 -0.77 7.97
C ALA A 122 -19.92 -1.04 9.32
N THR A 123 -20.44 -0.54 10.43
CA THR A 123 -19.89 -0.78 11.78
C THR A 123 -19.97 -2.25 12.23
N THR A 124 -20.70 -3.10 11.51
CA THR A 124 -20.78 -4.54 11.79
C THR A 124 -19.74 -5.37 11.02
N LEU A 125 -19.10 -4.82 9.98
CA LEU A 125 -17.95 -5.44 9.36
C LEU A 125 -16.72 -5.07 10.20
N SER A 126 -16.36 -5.96 11.13
CA SER A 126 -15.18 -5.83 11.95
C SER A 126 -13.96 -5.60 11.05
N MET A 127 -13.46 -4.37 11.03
CA MET A 127 -12.18 -4.00 10.39
C MET A 127 -10.98 -4.53 11.19
N HIS A 128 -11.25 -5.39 12.16
CA HIS A 128 -10.27 -5.95 13.07
C HIS A 128 -9.09 -6.63 12.36
N PRO A 129 -9.31 -7.52 11.37
CA PRO A 129 -8.21 -8.21 10.71
C PRO A 129 -7.28 -7.28 9.93
N LEU A 130 -7.84 -6.23 9.32
CA LEU A 130 -7.04 -5.25 8.59
C LEU A 130 -6.20 -4.37 9.55
N ARG A 131 -6.77 -4.01 10.70
CA ARG A 131 -6.06 -3.29 11.75
C ARG A 131 -4.91 -4.12 12.31
N GLU A 132 -5.13 -5.42 12.54
CA GLU A 132 -4.10 -6.34 13.00
C GLU A 132 -2.97 -6.51 11.98
N ALA A 133 -3.29 -6.69 10.70
CA ALA A 133 -2.29 -6.76 9.63
C ALA A 133 -1.43 -5.49 9.57
N ILE A 134 -2.04 -4.31 9.69
CA ILE A 134 -1.34 -3.03 9.72
C ILE A 134 -0.51 -2.87 11.01
N ALA A 135 -1.05 -3.28 12.16
CA ALA A 135 -0.36 -3.21 13.43
C ALA A 135 0.86 -4.14 13.48
N ALA A 136 0.72 -5.37 12.97
CA ALA A 136 1.83 -6.32 12.85
C ALA A 136 2.96 -5.78 11.96
N THR A 137 2.61 -5.07 10.89
CA THR A 137 3.58 -4.43 9.99
C THR A 137 4.37 -3.31 10.71
N ARG A 138 3.74 -2.58 11.65
CA ARG A 138 4.42 -1.55 12.47
C ARG A 138 5.35 -2.14 13.52
N ALA A 139 5.02 -3.28 14.11
CA ALA A 139 5.83 -3.93 15.13
C ALA A 139 7.11 -4.58 14.57
N SER A 140 7.18 -4.82 13.26
CA SER A 140 8.33 -5.42 12.57
C SER A 140 9.29 -4.39 11.95
N THR A 141 9.04 -3.10 12.15
CA THR A 141 9.93 -1.97 11.74
C THR A 141 10.62 -1.36 12.93
#